data_6fe4c751d7f67dd79f27aac4def85b66
#
_entry.id   6fe4c751d7f67dd79f27aac4def85b66
#
_cell.length_a   1.000
_cell.length_b   1.000
_cell.length_c   1.000
_cell.angle_alpha   90.00
_cell.angle_beta   90.00
_cell.angle_gamma   90.00
#
_symmetry.space_group_name_H-M   'P 1'
#
loop_
_entity.id
_entity.type
_entity.pdbx_description
1 polymer ?
#
loop_
_entity_poly.entity_id
_entity_poly.type
_entity_poly.pdbx_seq_one_letter_code
_entity_poly.pdbx_strand_id
1 'polypeptide(L)'
;AFTKYTSNGEYLVSVWWDQWDWWINQPSSQPNNDLNISIVEGLTEKPVDGVSYTVNVSSNDNSLLEQEIIHAGTDTLDVSLDNTNFIEIEITDIGEVSEILKFKFNTDAYS
;
A
#
# COMPACT_ATOMS: atom_id res chain seq x y z
N ALA A 1 -9.07 -4.32 3.05
CA ALA A 1 -8.08 -4.05 2.00
C ALA A 1 -8.67 -3.13 0.94
N PHE A 2 -7.83 -2.29 0.37
CA PHE A 2 -8.21 -1.44 -0.76
C PHE A 2 -7.54 -2.01 -2.00
N THR A 3 -8.29 -2.10 -3.10
CA THR A 3 -7.81 -2.71 -4.33
C THR A 3 -8.04 -1.81 -5.52
N LYS A 4 -7.11 -1.83 -6.46
CA LYS A 4 -7.26 -1.14 -7.74
C LYS A 4 -6.63 -1.97 -8.85
N TYR A 5 -7.27 -1.94 -10.01
CA TYR A 5 -6.70 -2.51 -11.23
C TYR A 5 -5.87 -1.44 -11.94
N THR A 6 -4.80 -1.87 -12.59
CA THR A 6 -4.21 -1.00 -13.61
C THR A 6 -5.22 -0.80 -14.74
N SER A 7 -5.12 0.31 -15.46
CA SER A 7 -6.13 0.67 -16.46
C SER A 7 -6.21 -0.34 -17.61
N ASN A 8 -5.12 -1.03 -17.90
CA ASN A 8 -5.11 -2.10 -18.92
C ASN A 8 -5.59 -3.44 -18.37
N GLY A 9 -5.90 -3.53 -17.07
CA GLY A 9 -6.37 -4.76 -16.44
C GLY A 9 -5.29 -5.81 -16.20
N GLU A 10 -4.03 -5.47 -16.42
CA GLU A 10 -2.94 -6.46 -16.31
C GLU A 10 -2.67 -6.85 -14.86
N TYR A 11 -2.76 -5.90 -13.94
CA TYR A 11 -2.48 -6.14 -12.53
C TYR A 11 -3.61 -5.68 -11.64
N LEU A 12 -3.82 -6.42 -10.56
CA LEU A 12 -4.68 -6.02 -9.44
C LEU A 12 -3.78 -5.80 -8.23
N VAL A 13 -3.83 -4.58 -7.70
CA VAL A 13 -3.00 -4.17 -6.57
C VAL A 13 -3.86 -4.00 -5.35
N SER A 14 -3.47 -4.61 -4.24
CA SER A 14 -4.15 -4.53 -2.96
C SER A 14 -3.22 -3.94 -1.92
N VAL A 15 -3.73 -3.04 -1.09
CA VAL A 15 -2.98 -2.46 0.02
C VAL A 15 -3.80 -2.56 1.29
N TRP A 16 -3.15 -2.87 2.40
CA TRP A 16 -3.81 -2.91 3.70
C TRP A 16 -2.80 -2.71 4.82
N TRP A 17 -3.31 -2.35 5.99
CA TRP A 17 -2.48 -2.11 7.17
C TRP A 17 -2.64 -3.25 8.17
N ASP A 18 -1.53 -3.74 8.69
CA ASP A 18 -1.52 -4.64 9.84
C ASP A 18 -1.46 -3.84 11.13
N GLN A 19 -1.75 -4.50 12.23
CA GLN A 19 -1.59 -3.97 13.58
C GLN A 19 -2.48 -2.79 13.92
N TRP A 20 -3.55 -2.62 13.18
CA TRP A 20 -4.57 -1.64 13.49
C TRP A 20 -5.73 -2.35 14.19
N ASP A 21 -5.77 -2.26 15.52
CA ASP A 21 -6.79 -2.95 16.34
C ASP A 21 -8.07 -2.14 16.38
N TRP A 22 -8.71 -2.02 15.27
CA TRP A 22 -9.87 -1.14 15.13
C TRP A 22 -11.13 -1.61 15.85
N TRP A 23 -11.25 -2.89 16.18
CA TRP A 23 -12.39 -3.36 16.99
C TRP A 23 -12.28 -2.91 18.44
N ILE A 24 -11.09 -2.58 18.92
CA ILE A 24 -10.92 -1.98 20.24
C ILE A 24 -10.62 -0.49 20.14
N ASN A 25 -10.71 0.04 18.93
CA ASN A 25 -10.59 1.45 18.65
C ASN A 25 -9.29 2.08 19.12
N GLN A 26 -8.20 1.33 19.02
CA GLN A 26 -6.87 1.85 19.33
C GLN A 26 -5.83 1.20 18.42
N PRO A 27 -4.77 1.93 18.08
CA PRO A 27 -3.63 1.29 17.44
C PRO A 27 -3.03 0.27 18.40
N SER A 28 -2.34 -0.71 17.84
CA SER A 28 -1.64 -1.67 18.70
C SER A 28 -0.62 -0.93 19.56
N SER A 29 -0.20 -1.55 20.65
CA SER A 29 0.81 -0.96 21.54
C SER A 29 2.17 -0.81 20.85
N GLN A 30 2.36 -1.50 19.73
CA GLN A 30 3.56 -1.34 18.92
C GLN A 30 3.39 -0.12 18.02
N PRO A 31 4.36 0.76 17.94
CA PRO A 31 4.23 1.95 17.08
C PRO A 31 4.36 1.65 15.60
N ASN A 32 4.69 0.43 15.23
CA ASN A 32 4.90 0.06 13.84
C ASN A 32 3.58 -0.25 13.18
N ASN A 33 3.28 0.48 12.14
CA ASN A 33 2.15 0.18 11.29
C ASN A 33 2.71 -0.41 10.00
N ASP A 34 2.44 -1.69 9.78
CA ASP A 34 2.94 -2.37 8.60
C ASP A 34 1.98 -2.17 7.44
N LEU A 35 2.49 -1.58 6.39
CA LEU A 35 1.79 -1.46 5.13
C LEU A 35 2.08 -2.71 4.31
N ASN A 36 1.02 -3.40 3.90
CA ASN A 36 1.14 -4.59 3.06
C ASN A 36 0.68 -4.29 1.65
N ILE A 37 1.42 -4.80 0.68
CA ILE A 37 1.12 -4.61 -0.74
C ILE A 37 1.14 -5.97 -1.41
N SER A 38 0.08 -6.28 -2.14
CA SER A 38 -0.01 -7.50 -2.94
C SER A 38 -0.31 -7.14 -4.38
N ILE A 39 0.35 -7.81 -5.31
CA ILE A 39 0.13 -7.63 -6.74
C ILE A 39 -0.13 -9.00 -7.34
N VAL A 40 -1.25 -9.11 -8.05
CA VAL A 40 -1.62 -10.34 -8.74
C VAL A 40 -2.03 -10.02 -10.18
N GLU A 41 -2.12 -11.04 -11.02
CA GLU A 41 -2.66 -10.87 -12.37
C GLU A 41 -4.11 -10.42 -12.29
N GLY A 42 -4.46 -9.44 -13.11
CA GLY A 42 -5.80 -8.84 -13.06
C GLY A 42 -6.91 -9.80 -13.46
N LEU A 43 -6.66 -10.72 -14.37
CA LEU A 43 -7.68 -11.64 -14.85
C LEU A 43 -7.81 -12.91 -14.00
N THR A 44 -6.68 -13.49 -13.61
CA THR A 44 -6.65 -14.80 -12.97
C THR A 44 -6.45 -14.72 -11.46
N GLU A 45 -5.99 -13.56 -10.99
CA GLU A 45 -5.60 -13.33 -9.59
C GLU A 45 -4.45 -14.24 -9.13
N LYS A 46 -3.68 -14.75 -10.09
CA LYS A 46 -2.49 -15.53 -9.77
C LYS A 46 -1.37 -14.62 -9.27
N PRO A 47 -0.57 -15.08 -8.31
CA PRO A 47 0.56 -14.30 -7.83
C PRO A 47 1.53 -13.92 -8.95
N VAL A 48 2.08 -12.72 -8.87
CA VAL A 48 3.07 -12.21 -9.81
C VAL A 48 4.33 -11.87 -9.04
N ASP A 49 5.29 -12.78 -9.03
CA ASP A 49 6.54 -12.56 -8.33
C ASP A 49 7.60 -12.02 -9.30
N GLY A 50 8.49 -11.17 -8.77
CA GLY A 50 9.59 -10.64 -9.55
C GLY A 50 9.29 -9.36 -10.31
N VAL A 51 8.05 -8.86 -10.28
CA VAL A 51 7.73 -7.59 -10.89
C VAL A 51 8.22 -6.45 -9.97
N SER A 52 8.86 -5.45 -10.56
CA SER A 52 9.32 -4.31 -9.78
C SER A 52 8.28 -3.19 -9.81
N TYR A 53 8.26 -2.39 -8.75
CA TYR A 53 7.41 -1.20 -8.68
C TYR A 53 8.00 -0.22 -7.68
N THR A 54 7.52 1.01 -7.71
CA THR A 54 7.92 2.04 -6.76
C THR A 54 6.73 2.41 -5.89
N VAL A 55 6.93 2.45 -4.59
CA VAL A 55 5.92 2.90 -3.63
C VAL A 55 6.37 4.21 -3.00
N ASN A 56 5.45 5.16 -2.93
CA ASN A 56 5.65 6.41 -2.22
C ASN A 56 4.49 6.60 -1.25
N VAL A 57 4.81 6.71 0.03
CA VAL A 57 3.83 6.97 1.09
C VAL A 57 4.03 8.39 1.57
N SER A 58 2.98 9.18 1.54
CA SER A 58 3.04 10.57 1.95
C SER A 58 1.87 10.94 2.85
N SER A 59 2.04 12.01 3.61
CA SER A 59 1.00 12.61 4.44
C SER A 59 1.12 14.11 4.33
N ASN A 60 0.05 14.77 3.89
CA ASN A 60 0.02 16.24 3.75
C ASN A 60 1.20 16.76 2.92
N ASP A 61 1.45 16.09 1.79
CA ASP A 61 2.52 16.39 0.84
C ASP A 61 3.95 16.16 1.37
N ASN A 62 4.06 15.55 2.54
CA ASN A 62 5.36 15.16 3.08
C ASN A 62 5.59 13.69 2.82
N SER A 63 6.70 13.36 2.16
CA SER A 63 7.05 11.96 1.90
C SER A 63 7.48 11.29 3.20
N LEU A 64 6.84 10.16 3.52
CA LEU A 64 7.18 9.34 4.67
C LEU A 64 8.08 8.18 4.27
N LEU A 65 7.91 7.69 3.04
CA LEU A 65 8.67 6.57 2.52
C LEU A 65 8.64 6.61 1.00
N GLU A 66 9.77 6.35 0.38
CA GLU A 66 9.84 6.14 -1.06
C GLU A 66 10.81 5.00 -1.30
N GLN A 67 10.36 3.96 -1.99
CA GLN A 67 11.16 2.76 -2.15
C GLN A 67 10.79 2.02 -3.43
N GLU A 68 11.82 1.50 -4.12
CA GLU A 68 11.64 0.57 -5.21
C GLU A 68 11.67 -0.85 -4.65
N ILE A 69 10.72 -1.68 -5.07
CA ILE A 69 10.53 -3.01 -4.52
C ILE A 69 10.43 -4.01 -5.66
N ILE A 70 11.02 -5.18 -5.44
CA ILE A 70 10.78 -6.35 -6.28
C ILE A 70 9.76 -7.20 -5.54
N HIS A 71 8.57 -7.35 -6.14
CA HIS A 71 7.45 -8.01 -5.49
C HIS A 71 7.69 -9.50 -5.28
N ALA A 72 7.38 -9.98 -4.09
CA ALA A 72 7.45 -11.41 -3.76
C ALA A 72 6.38 -11.73 -2.70
N GLY A 73 5.34 -12.43 -3.11
CA GLY A 73 4.24 -12.80 -2.21
C GLY A 73 3.46 -11.59 -1.70
N THR A 74 3.74 -11.16 -0.49
CA THR A 74 3.22 -9.91 0.09
C THR A 74 4.40 -9.08 0.52
N ASP A 75 4.45 -7.84 0.07
CA ASP A 75 5.51 -6.92 0.47
C ASP A 75 5.05 -6.14 1.69
N THR A 76 5.85 -6.12 2.73
CA THR A 76 5.51 -5.44 3.98
C THR A 76 6.50 -4.34 4.25
N LEU A 77 5.99 -3.14 4.50
CA LEU A 77 6.79 -1.94 4.75
C LEU A 77 6.44 -1.35 6.11
N ASP A 78 7.47 -1.00 6.86
CA ASP A 78 7.30 -0.32 8.14
C ASP A 78 7.18 1.18 7.87
N VAL A 79 6.02 1.74 8.16
CA VAL A 79 5.75 3.17 7.94
C VAL A 79 5.35 3.80 9.26
N SER A 80 6.06 4.87 9.62
CA SER A 80 5.72 5.64 10.82
C SER A 80 4.56 6.57 10.53
N LEU A 81 3.46 6.41 11.25
CA LEU A 81 2.23 7.18 11.06
C LEU A 81 1.96 8.17 12.19
N ASP A 82 3.00 8.64 12.86
CA ASP A 82 2.86 9.54 13.98
C ASP A 82 2.18 10.85 13.55
N ASN A 83 1.07 11.18 14.24
CA ASN A 83 0.36 12.45 14.06
C ASN A 83 -0.12 12.71 12.62
N THR A 84 -0.45 11.64 11.88
CA THR A 84 -0.97 11.79 10.53
C THR A 84 -2.44 11.43 10.49
N ASN A 85 -3.24 12.25 9.80
CA ASN A 85 -4.66 12.00 9.60
C ASN A 85 -4.97 11.46 8.21
N PHE A 86 -4.19 11.87 7.23
CA PHE A 86 -4.38 11.44 5.85
C PHE A 86 -3.09 10.84 5.34
N ILE A 87 -3.23 9.69 4.69
CA ILE A 87 -2.10 9.00 4.08
C ILE A 87 -2.45 8.74 2.63
N GLU A 88 -1.51 9.07 1.75
CA GLU A 88 -1.62 8.75 0.34
C GLU A 88 -0.51 7.77 -0.02
N ILE A 89 -0.89 6.69 -0.67
CA ILE A 89 0.04 5.69 -1.16
C ILE A 89 -0.02 5.72 -2.68
N GLU A 90 1.12 5.96 -3.31
CA GLU A 90 1.24 5.92 -4.75
C GLU A 90 2.09 4.72 -5.14
N ILE A 91 1.56 3.88 -6.03
CA ILE A 91 2.28 2.74 -6.57
C ILE A 91 2.44 3.00 -8.07
N THR A 92 3.69 3.04 -8.52
CA THR A 92 4.01 3.44 -9.88
C THR A 92 4.95 2.44 -10.53
N ASP A 93 4.98 2.47 -11.85
CA ASP A 93 5.94 1.70 -12.64
C ASP A 93 5.94 0.21 -12.32
N ILE A 94 4.74 -0.37 -12.24
CA ILE A 94 4.59 -1.81 -12.02
C ILE A 94 5.03 -2.53 -13.30
N GLY A 95 6.21 -3.14 -13.24
CA GLY A 95 6.80 -3.74 -14.42
C GLY A 95 6.97 -2.70 -15.54
N GLU A 96 6.29 -2.91 -16.66
CA GLU A 96 6.33 -1.99 -17.79
C GLU A 96 5.13 -1.05 -17.84
N VAL A 97 4.26 -1.09 -16.83
CA VAL A 97 3.05 -0.25 -16.80
C VAL A 97 3.38 1.10 -16.17
N SER A 98 3.36 2.15 -17.00
CA SER A 98 3.65 3.51 -16.56
C SER A 98 2.36 4.18 -16.08
N GLU A 99 1.89 3.78 -14.93
CA GLU A 99 0.66 4.30 -14.35
C GLU A 99 0.89 4.58 -12.87
N ILE A 100 0.19 5.58 -12.33
CA ILE A 100 0.22 5.88 -10.91
C ILE A 100 -1.11 5.43 -10.31
N LEU A 101 -1.06 4.45 -9.41
CA LEU A 101 -2.21 4.02 -8.64
C LEU A 101 -2.16 4.72 -7.29
N LYS A 102 -3.22 5.46 -6.96
CA LYS A 102 -3.29 6.21 -5.70
C LYS A 102 -4.31 5.59 -4.77
N PHE A 103 -3.89 5.39 -3.53
CA PHE A 103 -4.74 4.93 -2.44
C PHE A 103 -4.72 5.98 -1.35
N LYS A 104 -5.90 6.42 -0.92
CA LYS A 104 -6.01 7.46 0.12
C LYS A 104 -6.70 6.87 1.33
N PHE A 105 -6.11 7.13 2.48
CA PHE A 105 -6.63 6.67 3.76
C PHE A 105 -6.81 7.84 4.69
N ASN A 106 -7.91 7.83 5.41
CA ASN A 106 -8.13 8.74 6.53
C ASN A 106 -7.98 7.93 7.81
N THR A 107 -6.91 8.16 8.56
CA THR A 107 -6.63 7.38 9.77
C THR A 107 -7.69 7.62 10.85
N ASP A 108 -8.35 8.75 10.85
CA ASP A 108 -9.43 9.02 11.81
C ASP A 108 -10.61 8.07 11.63
N ALA A 109 -10.79 7.52 10.44
CA ALA A 109 -11.87 6.58 10.17
C ALA A 109 -11.71 5.25 10.90
N TYR A 110 -10.51 4.97 11.42
CA TYR A 110 -10.21 3.73 12.13
C TYR A 110 -10.14 3.93 13.65
N SER A 111 -10.26 5.12 14.12
CA SER A 111 -10.16 5.42 15.56
C SER A 111 -11.51 5.53 16.27
#